data_10c6f7a67fb4c235a56efcf077a96d9f
#
_entry.id   10c6f7a67fb4c235a56efcf077a96d9f
#
_cell.length_a   1.000
_cell.length_b   1.000
_cell.length_c   1.000
_cell.angle_alpha   90.00
_cell.angle_beta   90.00
_cell.angle_gamma   90.00
#
_symmetry.space_group_name_H-M   'P 1'
#
loop_
_entity.id
_entity.type
_entity.pdbx_description
1 polymer ?
#
loop_
_entity_poly.entity_id
_entity_poly.type
_entity_poly.pdbx_seq_one_letter_code
_entity_poly.pdbx_strand_id
1 'polypeptide(L)'
;MRELTVNEIAQLEERGCWAEDWSDIMVDEDFVPTQMEQVMLYGHVEIGSLSGSVELEEGFRRRCCVRNAVLRNVTIGDDCLVENVRGYISNTQIGDRCYVANIGVITNQEGCTFGCGTEISVLNEGGDGNIVIFEGLTAQLAWLMVNFPKVKTLVAEQSTLNSQLPTSAPVPASST
;
A
#
# COMPACT_ATOMS: atom_id res chain seq x y z
N MET A 1 3.94 -15.44 -4.09
CA MET A 1 5.24 -14.73 -3.97
C MET A 1 6.37 -15.74 -3.91
N ARG A 2 7.47 -15.49 -4.61
CA ARG A 2 8.69 -16.29 -4.65
C ARG A 2 9.94 -15.42 -4.61
N GLU A 3 11.06 -16.03 -4.29
CA GLU A 3 12.38 -15.39 -4.44
C GLU A 3 12.73 -15.20 -5.92
N LEU A 4 13.62 -14.25 -6.19
CA LEU A 4 14.18 -14.02 -7.52
C LEU A 4 15.18 -15.13 -7.88
N THR A 5 15.15 -15.55 -9.13
CA THR A 5 16.18 -16.44 -9.66
C THR A 5 17.48 -15.69 -9.99
N VAL A 6 18.60 -16.40 -10.01
CA VAL A 6 19.91 -15.78 -10.34
C VAL A 6 19.89 -15.09 -11.72
N ASN A 7 19.15 -15.64 -12.69
CA ASN A 7 19.06 -15.03 -14.01
C ASN A 7 18.20 -13.74 -14.01
N GLU A 8 17.14 -13.69 -13.21
CA GLU A 8 16.35 -12.46 -13.02
C GLU A 8 17.15 -11.37 -12.32
N ILE A 9 17.92 -11.72 -11.30
CA ILE A 9 18.82 -10.78 -10.61
C ILE A 9 19.80 -10.18 -11.61
N ALA A 10 20.48 -10.98 -12.42
CA ALA A 10 21.42 -10.48 -13.42
C ALA A 10 20.76 -9.52 -14.43
N GLN A 11 19.53 -9.84 -14.88
CA GLN A 11 18.78 -8.95 -15.77
C GLN A 11 18.34 -7.64 -15.07
N LEU A 12 18.02 -7.68 -13.79
CA LEU A 12 17.68 -6.50 -13.01
C LEU A 12 18.91 -5.59 -12.82
N GLU A 13 20.08 -6.18 -12.54
CA GLU A 13 21.34 -5.44 -12.42
C GLU A 13 21.74 -4.76 -13.74
N GLU A 14 21.58 -5.45 -14.89
CA GLU A 14 21.78 -4.86 -16.22
C GLU A 14 20.85 -3.68 -16.49
N ARG A 15 19.67 -3.66 -15.87
CA ARG A 15 18.68 -2.58 -15.96
C ARG A 15 18.89 -1.48 -14.90
N GLY A 16 20.00 -1.51 -14.19
CA GLY A 16 20.35 -0.52 -13.18
C GLY A 16 19.61 -0.70 -11.86
N CYS A 17 19.04 -1.87 -11.60
CA CYS A 17 18.49 -2.18 -10.30
C CYS A 17 19.58 -2.67 -9.34
N TRP A 18 19.41 -2.40 -8.07
CA TRP A 18 20.31 -2.82 -7.01
C TRP A 18 19.53 -3.17 -5.75
N ALA A 19 19.97 -4.18 -5.01
CA ALA A 19 19.41 -4.53 -3.71
C ALA A 19 20.51 -4.67 -2.67
N GLU A 20 20.20 -4.29 -1.42
CA GLU A 20 21.07 -4.52 -0.27
C GLU A 20 21.27 -6.02 -0.05
N ASP A 21 20.20 -6.79 -0.12
CA ASP A 21 20.17 -8.25 -0.14
C ASP A 21 19.06 -8.73 -1.08
N TRP A 22 19.42 -9.46 -2.13
CA TRP A 22 18.45 -9.99 -3.09
C TRP A 22 17.55 -11.08 -2.49
N SER A 23 17.94 -11.73 -1.40
CA SER A 23 17.13 -12.75 -0.70
C SER A 23 15.95 -12.16 0.05
N ASP A 24 15.98 -10.85 0.35
CA ASP A 24 14.88 -10.12 0.98
C ASP A 24 13.83 -9.62 -0.02
N ILE A 25 14.04 -9.87 -1.33
CA ILE A 25 13.15 -9.38 -2.39
C ILE A 25 12.26 -10.52 -2.87
N MET A 26 10.96 -10.36 -2.66
CA MET A 26 9.95 -11.30 -3.08
C MET A 26 9.14 -10.76 -4.24
N VAL A 27 8.86 -11.59 -5.23
CA VAL A 27 8.11 -11.21 -6.43
C VAL A 27 6.96 -12.17 -6.68
N ASP A 28 5.99 -11.72 -7.47
CA ASP A 28 4.91 -12.58 -7.94
C ASP A 28 5.42 -13.68 -8.89
N GLU A 29 4.66 -14.76 -9.04
CA GLU A 29 4.99 -15.89 -9.92
C GLU A 29 5.19 -15.45 -11.38
N ASP A 30 4.41 -14.48 -11.84
CA ASP A 30 4.41 -13.94 -13.22
C ASP A 30 5.35 -12.74 -13.39
N PHE A 31 6.22 -12.47 -12.41
CA PHE A 31 7.16 -11.35 -12.47
C PHE A 31 8.13 -11.47 -13.66
N VAL A 32 8.34 -10.37 -14.35
CA VAL A 32 9.30 -10.26 -15.47
C VAL A 32 10.26 -9.11 -15.20
N PRO A 33 11.59 -9.30 -15.24
CA PRO A 33 12.60 -8.27 -14.94
C PRO A 33 12.47 -6.99 -15.76
N THR A 34 11.87 -7.06 -16.96
CA THR A 34 11.61 -5.87 -17.80
C THR A 34 10.62 -4.87 -17.19
N GLN A 35 9.91 -5.25 -16.14
CA GLN A 35 8.97 -4.40 -15.42
C GLN A 35 9.67 -3.50 -14.39
N MET A 36 10.96 -3.69 -14.15
CA MET A 36 11.75 -2.86 -13.24
C MET A 36 12.95 -2.23 -13.94
N GLU A 37 13.26 -0.98 -13.57
CA GLU A 37 14.39 -0.24 -14.12
C GLU A 37 14.86 0.85 -13.15
N GLN A 38 16.17 0.93 -12.90
CA GLN A 38 16.78 1.94 -12.01
C GLN A 38 16.14 1.99 -10.62
N VAL A 39 15.98 0.85 -9.98
CA VAL A 39 15.36 0.71 -8.66
C VAL A 39 16.38 0.28 -7.63
N MET A 40 16.42 0.98 -6.50
CA MET A 40 17.23 0.59 -5.34
C MET A 40 16.33 -0.01 -4.26
N LEU A 41 16.68 -1.20 -3.79
CA LEU A 41 15.88 -1.99 -2.87
C LEU A 41 16.64 -2.19 -1.55
N TYR A 42 15.98 -1.88 -0.44
CA TYR A 42 16.51 -2.02 0.91
C TYR A 42 15.56 -2.79 1.81
N GLY A 43 16.10 -3.73 2.60
CA GLY A 43 15.32 -4.58 3.49
C GLY A 43 14.27 -5.38 2.74
N HIS A 44 13.18 -5.74 3.40
CA HIS A 44 12.15 -6.60 2.82
C HIS A 44 11.25 -5.85 1.82
N VAL A 45 11.26 -6.30 0.56
CA VAL A 45 10.42 -5.71 -0.49
C VAL A 45 9.63 -6.80 -1.21
N GLU A 46 8.32 -6.62 -1.30
CA GLU A 46 7.41 -7.50 -2.02
C GLU A 46 6.82 -6.77 -3.23
N ILE A 47 6.82 -7.42 -4.39
CA ILE A 47 6.32 -6.86 -5.65
C ILE A 47 5.30 -7.82 -6.26
N GLY A 48 4.06 -7.38 -6.36
CA GLY A 48 2.96 -8.09 -6.99
C GLY A 48 3.13 -8.23 -8.51
N SER A 49 2.13 -8.77 -9.16
CA SER A 49 2.08 -8.88 -10.61
C SER A 49 1.96 -7.51 -11.26
N LEU A 50 2.87 -7.18 -12.17
CA LEU A 50 2.87 -5.92 -12.91
C LEU A 50 2.49 -6.12 -14.38
N SER A 51 1.74 -7.17 -14.68
CA SER A 51 1.42 -7.58 -16.08
C SER A 51 0.39 -6.68 -16.76
N GLY A 52 -0.37 -5.90 -16.00
CA GLY A 52 -1.45 -5.06 -16.46
C GLY A 52 -1.06 -3.66 -16.91
N SER A 53 -2.05 -2.78 -16.91
CA SER A 53 -1.91 -1.37 -17.23
C SER A 53 -2.82 -0.51 -16.36
N VAL A 54 -2.35 0.65 -15.99
CA VAL A 54 -3.13 1.67 -15.27
C VAL A 54 -3.66 2.70 -16.27
N GLU A 55 -4.93 3.03 -16.15
CA GLU A 55 -5.54 4.14 -16.88
C GLU A 55 -5.37 5.42 -16.06
N LEU A 56 -4.61 6.37 -16.61
CA LEU A 56 -4.27 7.63 -15.95
C LEU A 56 -5.31 8.71 -16.23
N GLU A 57 -5.83 8.72 -17.44
CA GLU A 57 -6.90 9.58 -17.93
C GLU A 57 -7.76 8.78 -18.91
N GLU A 58 -8.96 9.22 -19.21
CA GLU A 58 -9.86 8.53 -20.12
C GLU A 58 -9.17 8.23 -21.47
N GLY A 59 -8.99 6.94 -21.76
CA GLY A 59 -8.30 6.47 -22.97
C GLY A 59 -6.77 6.51 -22.92
N PHE A 60 -6.16 7.05 -21.87
CA PHE A 60 -4.71 7.05 -21.71
C PHE A 60 -4.23 6.00 -20.71
N ARG A 61 -3.68 4.90 -21.23
CA ARG A 61 -3.18 3.78 -20.44
C ARG A 61 -1.66 3.66 -20.51
N ARG A 62 -1.07 3.30 -19.38
CA ARG A 62 0.37 2.98 -19.28
C ARG A 62 0.57 1.60 -18.68
N ARG A 63 1.60 0.90 -19.14
CA ARG A 63 1.98 -0.40 -18.57
C ARG A 63 2.47 -0.23 -17.15
N CYS A 64 2.10 -1.18 -16.29
CA CYS A 64 2.56 -1.25 -14.93
C CYS A 64 4.06 -1.55 -14.88
N CYS A 65 4.77 -0.86 -14.03
CA CYS A 65 6.20 -1.04 -13.82
C CYS A 65 6.66 -0.28 -12.57
N VAL A 66 7.85 -0.62 -12.10
CA VAL A 66 8.56 0.17 -11.06
C VAL A 66 9.85 0.70 -11.67
N ARG A 67 10.02 2.02 -11.70
CA ARG A 67 11.22 2.62 -12.28
C ARG A 67 11.64 3.91 -11.58
N ASN A 68 12.95 4.12 -11.57
CA ASN A 68 13.56 5.30 -10.97
C ASN A 68 13.01 5.56 -9.55
N ALA A 69 13.21 4.58 -8.67
CA ALA A 69 12.66 4.58 -7.31
C ALA A 69 13.64 4.00 -6.29
N VAL A 70 13.53 4.46 -5.06
CA VAL A 70 14.20 3.89 -3.90
C VAL A 70 13.13 3.35 -2.95
N LEU A 71 13.16 2.05 -2.67
CA LEU A 71 12.16 1.33 -1.89
C LEU A 71 12.83 0.69 -0.66
N ARG A 72 12.21 0.81 0.51
CA ARG A 72 12.70 0.20 1.75
C ARG A 72 11.54 -0.35 2.58
N ASN A 73 11.52 -1.66 2.82
CA ASN A 73 10.44 -2.32 3.55
C ASN A 73 9.06 -1.96 2.96
N VAL A 74 8.85 -2.28 1.69
CA VAL A 74 7.66 -1.87 0.92
C VAL A 74 7.01 -3.08 0.29
N THR A 75 5.69 -3.18 0.42
CA THR A 75 4.88 -4.08 -0.37
C THR A 75 4.18 -3.30 -1.47
N ILE A 76 4.34 -3.71 -2.72
CA ILE A 76 3.64 -3.18 -3.90
C ILE A 76 2.65 -4.23 -4.37
N GLY A 77 1.37 -3.88 -4.42
CA GLY A 77 0.30 -4.73 -4.91
C GLY A 77 0.32 -4.91 -6.43
N ASP A 78 -0.73 -5.56 -6.94
CA ASP A 78 -0.85 -5.89 -8.35
C ASP A 78 -1.16 -4.67 -9.21
N ASP A 79 -0.67 -4.72 -10.45
CA ASP A 79 -0.96 -3.73 -11.49
C ASP A 79 -0.66 -2.28 -11.07
N CYS A 80 0.43 -2.08 -10.36
CA CYS A 80 0.89 -0.76 -9.94
C CYS A 80 1.86 -0.13 -10.94
N LEU A 81 1.80 1.20 -11.04
CA LEU A 81 2.78 2.03 -11.75
C LEU A 81 3.47 2.95 -10.74
N VAL A 82 4.73 2.67 -10.43
CA VAL A 82 5.55 3.48 -9.51
C VAL A 82 6.72 4.06 -10.29
N GLU A 83 6.81 5.38 -10.36
CA GLU A 83 7.85 6.02 -11.16
C GLU A 83 8.32 7.37 -10.62
N ASN A 84 9.59 7.69 -10.88
CA ASN A 84 10.19 8.98 -10.57
C ASN A 84 10.03 9.39 -9.11
N VAL A 85 10.41 8.51 -8.21
CA VAL A 85 10.48 8.78 -6.78
C VAL A 85 11.77 9.53 -6.49
N ARG A 86 11.70 10.84 -6.25
CA ARG A 86 12.87 11.71 -6.06
C ARG A 86 13.63 11.46 -4.75
N GLY A 87 12.94 10.95 -3.75
CA GLY A 87 13.49 10.55 -2.47
C GLY A 87 13.39 9.04 -2.32
N TYR A 88 12.49 8.59 -1.45
CA TYR A 88 12.27 7.17 -1.19
C TYR A 88 10.83 6.88 -0.76
N ILE A 89 10.44 5.62 -0.89
CA ILE A 89 9.23 5.06 -0.26
C ILE A 89 9.71 4.07 0.80
N SER A 90 9.21 4.20 2.03
CA SER A 90 9.58 3.27 3.09
C SER A 90 8.44 2.92 4.05
N ASN A 91 8.53 1.69 4.61
CA ASN A 91 7.62 1.18 5.63
C ASN A 91 6.14 1.37 5.23
N THR A 92 5.81 1.05 3.99
CA THR A 92 4.50 1.35 3.40
C THR A 92 4.03 0.18 2.54
N GLN A 93 2.73 -0.04 2.55
CA GLN A 93 2.06 -0.93 1.63
C GLN A 93 1.31 -0.09 0.59
N ILE A 94 1.61 -0.31 -0.69
CA ILE A 94 0.89 0.25 -1.84
C ILE A 94 -0.09 -0.82 -2.30
N GLY A 95 -1.38 -0.52 -2.27
CA GLY A 95 -2.42 -1.45 -2.72
C GLY A 95 -2.42 -1.64 -4.24
N ASP A 96 -3.34 -2.48 -4.73
CA ASP A 96 -3.43 -2.81 -6.15
C ASP A 96 -3.86 -1.63 -7.01
N ARG A 97 -3.44 -1.64 -8.27
CA ARG A 97 -3.82 -0.67 -9.32
C ARG A 97 -3.54 0.79 -8.93
N CYS A 98 -2.48 1.01 -8.18
CA CYS A 98 -2.05 2.33 -7.77
C CYS A 98 -1.11 2.98 -8.79
N TYR A 99 -1.27 4.29 -8.96
CA TYR A 99 -0.33 5.13 -9.69
C TYR A 99 0.38 6.08 -8.75
N VAL A 100 1.69 5.91 -8.61
CA VAL A 100 2.55 6.72 -7.73
C VAL A 100 3.68 7.30 -8.58
N ALA A 101 3.64 8.60 -8.82
CA ALA A 101 4.63 9.23 -9.69
C ALA A 101 5.05 10.62 -9.22
N ASN A 102 6.29 10.99 -9.53
CA ASN A 102 6.86 12.32 -9.29
C ASN A 102 6.77 12.79 -7.84
N ILE A 103 6.88 11.86 -6.91
CA ILE A 103 6.80 12.13 -5.47
C ILE A 103 8.17 12.39 -4.86
N GLY A 104 8.19 13.05 -3.70
CA GLY A 104 9.39 13.21 -2.87
C GLY A 104 9.60 11.99 -1.98
N VAL A 105 8.92 11.95 -0.86
CA VAL A 105 9.04 10.89 0.15
C VAL A 105 7.66 10.41 0.57
N ILE A 106 7.49 9.09 0.65
CA ILE A 106 6.39 8.44 1.37
C ILE A 106 7.03 7.57 2.45
N THR A 107 6.68 7.80 3.69
CA THR A 107 7.17 6.97 4.80
C THR A 107 6.13 6.89 5.91
N ASN A 108 6.02 5.73 6.50
CA ASN A 108 5.25 5.51 7.71
C ASN A 108 6.19 5.22 8.88
N GLN A 109 5.78 5.67 10.06
CA GLN A 109 6.42 5.34 11.33
C GLN A 109 5.47 4.47 12.14
N GLU A 110 6.02 3.67 13.03
CA GLU A 110 5.24 2.86 13.96
C GLU A 110 4.29 3.78 14.77
N GLY A 111 3.02 3.40 14.83
CA GLY A 111 1.97 4.18 15.50
C GLY A 111 1.31 5.27 14.64
N CYS A 112 1.67 5.44 13.37
CA CYS A 112 0.95 6.32 12.46
C CYS A 112 -0.46 5.76 12.18
N THR A 113 -1.49 6.57 12.36
CA THR A 113 -2.90 6.14 12.20
C THR A 113 -3.63 6.85 11.08
N PHE A 114 -3.06 7.88 10.47
CA PHE A 114 -3.72 8.74 9.46
C PHE A 114 -5.13 9.22 9.86
N GLY A 115 -5.36 9.34 11.17
CA GLY A 115 -6.62 9.76 11.74
C GLY A 115 -7.66 8.65 11.95
N CYS A 116 -7.46 7.41 11.49
CA CYS A 116 -8.36 6.30 11.81
C CYS A 116 -8.46 6.10 13.32
N GLY A 117 -9.69 6.03 13.84
CA GLY A 117 -9.96 5.98 15.28
C GLY A 117 -9.97 7.34 15.97
N THR A 118 -9.62 8.42 15.28
CA THR A 118 -9.65 9.78 15.85
C THR A 118 -11.07 10.31 15.87
N GLU A 119 -11.47 10.86 17.02
CA GLU A 119 -12.75 11.52 17.17
C GLU A 119 -12.65 12.98 16.70
N ILE A 120 -13.53 13.39 15.80
CA ILE A 120 -13.66 14.76 15.34
C ILE A 120 -14.90 15.39 15.97
N SER A 121 -14.68 16.54 16.59
CA SER A 121 -15.77 17.41 17.05
C SER A 121 -16.37 18.16 15.86
N VAL A 122 -17.56 17.78 15.43
CA VAL A 122 -18.29 18.53 14.43
C VAL A 122 -19.06 19.64 15.15
N LEU A 123 -18.79 20.90 14.81
CA LEU A 123 -19.53 22.03 15.33
C LEU A 123 -21.00 21.92 14.86
N ASN A 124 -21.86 21.48 15.76
CA ASN A 124 -23.28 21.64 15.62
C ASN A 124 -23.81 22.50 16.75
N GLU A 125 -24.89 23.20 16.54
CA GLU A 125 -25.54 24.06 17.54
C GLU A 125 -26.06 23.27 18.77
N GLY A 126 -26.13 21.93 18.67
CA GLY A 126 -26.60 21.03 19.74
C GLY A 126 -25.50 20.41 20.61
N GLY A 127 -24.24 20.56 20.27
CA GLY A 127 -23.11 20.27 21.15
C GLY A 127 -22.57 18.83 21.18
N ASP A 128 -23.26 17.82 20.65
CA ASP A 128 -22.90 16.39 20.85
C ASP A 128 -22.68 15.59 19.54
N GLY A 129 -22.17 16.20 18.49
CA GLY A 129 -22.07 15.58 17.17
C GLY A 129 -20.70 15.01 16.80
N ASN A 130 -19.92 14.48 17.74
CA ASN A 130 -18.62 13.95 17.43
C ASN A 130 -18.71 12.66 16.59
N ILE A 131 -17.88 12.55 15.56
CA ILE A 131 -17.75 11.36 14.71
C ILE A 131 -16.35 10.77 14.82
N VAL A 132 -16.25 9.47 14.63
CA VAL A 132 -14.95 8.76 14.55
C VAL A 132 -14.59 8.59 13.10
N ILE A 133 -13.37 8.97 12.72
CA ILE A 133 -12.84 8.73 11.38
C ILE A 133 -12.42 7.26 11.26
N PHE A 134 -12.81 6.61 10.19
CA PHE A 134 -12.33 5.28 9.83
C PHE A 134 -12.42 5.07 8.31
N GLU A 135 -11.71 4.07 7.82
CA GLU A 135 -11.81 3.65 6.44
C GLU A 135 -13.24 3.18 6.13
N GLY A 136 -13.85 3.71 5.07
CA GLY A 136 -15.26 3.43 4.75
C GLY A 136 -16.27 4.38 5.40
N LEU A 137 -15.82 5.46 6.06
CA LEU A 137 -16.73 6.50 6.57
C LEU A 137 -17.49 7.15 5.41
N THR A 138 -18.82 7.06 5.46
CA THR A 138 -19.73 7.72 4.52
C THR A 138 -20.54 8.79 5.20
N ALA A 139 -21.14 9.71 4.43
CA ALA A 139 -22.02 10.74 4.97
C ALA A 139 -23.21 10.14 5.75
N GLN A 140 -23.75 9.01 5.29
CA GLN A 140 -24.84 8.30 5.96
C GLN A 140 -24.41 7.73 7.30
N LEU A 141 -23.21 7.13 7.37
CA LEU A 141 -22.66 6.60 8.62
C LEU A 141 -22.31 7.73 9.60
N ALA A 142 -21.74 8.83 9.11
CA ALA A 142 -21.48 10.02 9.93
C ALA A 142 -22.79 10.55 10.54
N TRP A 143 -23.86 10.65 9.75
CA TRP A 143 -25.18 11.06 10.24
C TRP A 143 -25.74 10.09 11.29
N LEU A 144 -25.57 8.77 11.08
CA LEU A 144 -25.99 7.76 12.06
C LEU A 144 -25.22 7.89 13.38
N MET A 145 -23.89 8.11 13.33
CA MET A 145 -23.08 8.30 14.54
C MET A 145 -23.51 9.53 15.35
N VAL A 146 -23.83 10.61 14.67
CA VAL A 146 -24.29 11.85 15.32
C VAL A 146 -25.64 11.64 16.01
N ASN A 147 -26.58 10.94 15.37
CA ASN A 147 -27.95 10.78 15.87
C ASN A 147 -28.13 9.56 16.79
N PHE A 148 -27.23 8.59 16.73
CA PHE A 148 -27.32 7.34 17.49
C PHE A 148 -26.00 7.00 18.16
N PRO A 149 -25.73 7.47 19.39
CA PRO A 149 -24.45 7.28 20.10
C PRO A 149 -23.97 5.82 20.18
N LYS A 150 -24.89 4.84 20.24
CA LYS A 150 -24.56 3.42 20.25
C LYS A 150 -23.88 2.96 18.95
N VAL A 151 -24.23 3.55 17.81
CA VAL A 151 -23.58 3.24 16.52
C VAL A 151 -22.12 3.72 16.52
N LYS A 152 -21.87 4.89 17.10
CA LYS A 152 -20.52 5.43 17.28
C LYS A 152 -19.62 4.49 18.09
N THR A 153 -20.14 3.95 19.20
CA THR A 153 -19.38 3.01 20.05
C THR A 153 -19.03 1.73 19.29
N LEU A 154 -19.98 1.14 18.58
CA LEU A 154 -19.77 -0.07 17.77
C LEU A 154 -18.73 0.13 16.65
N VAL A 155 -18.78 1.27 15.98
CA VAL A 155 -17.81 1.60 14.92
C VAL A 155 -16.42 1.86 15.50
N ALA A 156 -16.30 2.53 16.65
CA ALA A 156 -15.05 2.75 17.32
C ALA A 156 -14.38 1.43 17.77
N GLU A 157 -15.16 0.49 18.30
CA GLU A 157 -14.69 -0.85 18.69
C GLU A 157 -14.21 -1.65 17.47
N GLN A 158 -14.93 -1.62 16.35
CA GLN A 158 -14.54 -2.31 15.12
C GLN A 158 -13.29 -1.70 14.46
N SER A 159 -13.15 -0.38 14.47
CA SER A 159 -11.96 0.27 13.93
C SER A 159 -10.70 -0.04 14.73
N THR A 160 -10.84 -0.18 16.05
CA THR A 160 -9.74 -0.59 16.93
C THR A 160 -9.34 -2.05 16.70
N LEU A 161 -10.30 -2.94 16.48
CA LEU A 161 -10.06 -4.36 16.16
C LEU A 161 -9.35 -4.53 14.81
N ASN A 162 -9.75 -3.78 13.78
CA ASN A 162 -9.14 -3.83 12.46
C ASN A 162 -7.69 -3.27 12.46
N SER A 163 -7.40 -2.30 13.30
CA SER A 163 -6.03 -1.78 13.47
C SER A 163 -5.09 -2.72 14.23
N GLN A 164 -5.62 -3.73 14.92
CA GLN A 164 -4.86 -4.73 15.68
C GLN A 164 -4.72 -6.08 14.95
N LEU A 165 -5.42 -6.27 13.82
CA LEU A 165 -5.23 -7.48 13.01
C LEU A 165 -3.89 -7.36 12.26
N PRO A 166 -2.96 -8.33 12.43
CA PRO A 166 -1.75 -8.36 11.62
C PRO A 166 -2.16 -8.52 10.15
N THR A 167 -1.67 -7.63 9.31
CA THR A 167 -1.83 -7.66 7.86
C THR A 167 -1.02 -8.85 7.34
N SER A 168 -1.56 -10.02 7.43
CA SER A 168 -1.23 -11.29 6.77
C SER A 168 -1.44 -12.47 7.72
N ALA A 169 -2.63 -13.07 7.66
CA ALA A 169 -2.75 -14.46 8.07
C ALA A 169 -2.12 -15.33 6.95
N PRO A 170 -1.18 -16.24 7.24
CA PRO A 170 -0.72 -17.20 6.24
C PRO A 170 -1.91 -18.07 5.84
N VAL A 171 -2.17 -18.16 4.55
CA VAL A 171 -3.14 -19.09 3.98
C VAL A 171 -2.71 -20.50 4.37
N PRO A 172 -3.56 -21.33 5.05
CA PRO A 172 -3.20 -22.69 5.37
C PRO A 172 -3.00 -23.48 4.08
N ALA A 173 -1.82 -24.08 3.95
CA ALA A 173 -1.51 -25.01 2.88
C ALA A 173 -2.58 -26.13 2.86
N SER A 174 -3.33 -26.23 1.76
CA SER A 174 -4.21 -27.36 1.52
C SER A 174 -3.36 -28.60 1.29
N SER A 175 -3.41 -29.51 2.25
CA SER A 175 -2.93 -30.89 2.10
C SER A 175 -3.83 -31.63 1.11
N THR A 176 -3.28 -32.04 -0.02
CA THR A 176 -3.56 -33.32 -0.71
C THR A 176 -2.42 -33.63 -1.66
#